data_ec2b94995de132b5327cb1ab0d03a6d0
#
_entry.id   ec2b94995de132b5327cb1ab0d03a6d0
#
_cell.length_a   1.000
_cell.length_b   1.000
_cell.length_c   1.000
_cell.angle_alpha   90.00
_cell.angle_beta   90.00
_cell.angle_gamma   90.00
#
_symmetry.space_group_name_H-M   'P 1'
#
loop_
_entity.id
_entity.type
_entity.pdbx_description
1 polymer ?
#
loop_
_entity_poly.entity_id
_entity_poly.type
_entity_poly.pdbx_seq_one_letter_code
_entity_poly.pdbx_strand_id
1 'polypeptide(L)'
;LSIPGYLIHGTNKPSGVGMRVTHGCIRMLPEDIETFFARVPVNTPVRIINMPSKVGWSMDTLYLEVHPVLDDDTENLEKNMTAVTEMLVAATREKQITVDWAAARDIYENAVGVPLQMSIPGKNTLPGFDPGAP
;
A
#
# COMPACT_ATOMS: atom_id res chain seq x y z
N LEU A 1 16.49 -5.06 -14.40
CA LEU A 1 15.46 -6.09 -14.35
C LEU A 1 15.61 -7.05 -15.54
N SER A 2 15.12 -8.28 -15.40
CA SER A 2 15.13 -9.26 -16.50
C SER A 2 14.10 -8.97 -17.60
N ILE A 3 13.21 -8.01 -17.38
CA ILE A 3 12.24 -7.55 -18.36
C ILE A 3 12.91 -6.45 -19.21
N PRO A 4 13.07 -6.62 -20.54
CA PRO A 4 13.70 -5.63 -21.40
C PRO A 4 13.00 -4.27 -21.33
N GLY A 5 13.78 -3.20 -21.21
CA GLY A 5 13.26 -1.83 -21.16
C GLY A 5 12.72 -1.37 -19.78
N TYR A 6 12.67 -2.25 -18.79
CA TYR A 6 12.20 -1.91 -17.44
C TYR A 6 13.38 -1.75 -16.47
N LEU A 7 13.44 -0.61 -15.80
CA LEU A 7 14.48 -0.26 -14.85
C LEU A 7 13.87 0.22 -13.53
N ILE A 8 14.63 0.03 -12.46
CA ILE A 8 14.46 0.77 -11.21
C ILE A 8 15.57 1.81 -11.21
N HIS A 9 15.23 3.09 -11.18
CA HIS A 9 16.21 4.16 -11.35
C HIS A 9 15.85 5.44 -10.59
N GLY A 10 16.82 6.26 -10.30
CA GLY A 10 16.61 7.60 -9.77
C GLY A 10 15.96 8.55 -10.80
N THR A 11 15.40 9.64 -10.33
CA THR A 11 14.77 10.63 -11.20
C THR A 11 15.22 12.04 -10.83
N ASN A 12 15.37 12.89 -11.84
CA ASN A 12 15.53 14.34 -11.68
C ASN A 12 14.18 15.08 -11.59
N LYS A 13 13.06 14.33 -11.58
CA LYS A 13 11.70 14.86 -11.43
C LYS A 13 11.02 14.15 -10.26
N PRO A 14 11.36 14.49 -8.99
CA PRO A 14 10.87 13.80 -7.80
C PRO A 14 9.35 13.76 -7.66
N SER A 15 8.65 14.79 -8.18
CA SER A 15 7.18 14.84 -8.18
C SER A 15 6.49 13.71 -8.96
N GLY A 16 7.23 12.99 -9.79
CA GLY A 16 6.72 11.83 -10.51
C GLY A 16 6.99 10.48 -9.82
N VAL A 17 7.58 10.47 -8.63
CA VAL A 17 7.76 9.25 -7.82
C VAL A 17 6.40 8.82 -7.27
N GLY A 18 6.09 7.53 -7.35
CA GLY A 18 4.79 6.99 -6.96
C GLY A 18 3.67 7.15 -7.99
N MET A 19 3.92 7.88 -9.08
CA MET A 19 2.93 8.10 -10.14
C MET A 19 3.14 7.16 -11.34
N ARG A 20 2.06 6.77 -12.00
CA ARG A 20 2.08 5.99 -13.27
C ARG A 20 2.32 6.91 -14.48
N VAL A 21 3.52 7.50 -14.57
CA VAL A 21 3.88 8.46 -15.61
C VAL A 21 5.07 7.99 -16.46
N THR A 22 5.37 6.69 -16.42
CA THR A 22 6.45 6.07 -17.19
C THR A 22 5.87 4.98 -18.10
N HIS A 23 6.69 4.49 -19.05
CA HIS A 23 6.37 3.33 -19.87
C HIS A 23 6.71 1.99 -19.17
N GLY A 24 6.77 1.99 -17.83
CA GLY A 24 7.01 0.79 -17.02
C GLY A 24 8.24 0.86 -16.11
N CYS A 25 9.10 1.88 -16.21
CA CYS A 25 10.19 2.08 -15.27
C CYS A 25 9.69 2.52 -13.90
N ILE A 26 10.35 2.02 -12.85
CA ILE A 26 10.07 2.36 -11.46
C ILE A 26 11.02 3.48 -11.04
N ARG A 27 10.45 4.62 -10.66
CA ARG A 27 11.22 5.79 -10.20
C ARG A 27 11.41 5.75 -8.69
N MET A 28 12.61 6.11 -8.27
CA MET A 28 12.96 6.35 -6.87
C MET A 28 13.51 7.76 -6.70
N LEU A 29 13.42 8.30 -5.49
CA LEU A 29 14.10 9.52 -5.14
C LEU A 29 15.64 9.36 -5.31
N PRO A 30 16.37 10.40 -5.66
CA PRO A 30 17.83 10.30 -5.86
C PRO A 30 18.56 9.75 -4.64
N GLU A 31 18.25 10.25 -3.45
CA GLU A 31 18.82 9.82 -2.17
C GLU A 31 18.52 8.35 -1.82
N ASP A 32 17.32 7.88 -2.20
CA ASP A 32 16.91 6.50 -1.95
C ASP A 32 17.63 5.53 -2.89
N ILE A 33 17.71 5.86 -4.19
CA ILE A 33 18.35 4.97 -5.17
C ILE A 33 19.85 4.80 -4.91
N GLU A 34 20.55 5.85 -4.47
CA GLU A 34 21.97 5.76 -4.11
C GLU A 34 22.20 4.74 -3.00
N THR A 35 21.40 4.83 -1.93
CA THR A 35 21.46 3.90 -0.81
C THR A 35 21.02 2.49 -1.22
N PHE A 36 19.95 2.39 -2.00
CA PHE A 36 19.38 1.12 -2.46
C PHE A 36 20.35 0.38 -3.38
N PHE A 37 20.93 1.07 -4.36
CA PHE A 37 21.89 0.49 -5.30
C PHE A 37 23.10 -0.14 -4.63
N ALA A 38 23.62 0.49 -3.59
CA ALA A 38 24.76 -0.02 -2.83
C ALA A 38 24.43 -1.29 -2.02
N ARG A 39 23.15 -1.52 -1.69
CA ARG A 39 22.70 -2.62 -0.84
C ARG A 39 22.15 -3.83 -1.61
N VAL A 40 21.84 -3.67 -2.88
CA VAL A 40 21.19 -4.72 -3.69
C VAL A 40 22.22 -5.39 -4.59
N PRO A 41 22.60 -6.64 -4.29
CA PRO A 41 23.53 -7.39 -5.13
C PRO A 41 22.99 -7.65 -6.53
N VAL A 42 23.89 -7.84 -7.49
CA VAL A 42 23.51 -8.31 -8.84
C VAL A 42 22.85 -9.68 -8.72
N ASN A 43 21.82 -9.92 -9.52
CA ASN A 43 20.97 -11.12 -9.50
C ASN A 43 20.00 -11.24 -8.31
N THR A 44 19.79 -10.18 -7.54
CA THR A 44 18.70 -10.16 -6.56
C THR A 44 17.36 -10.40 -7.28
N PRO A 45 16.56 -11.39 -6.86
CA PRO A 45 15.25 -11.64 -7.46
C PRO A 45 14.30 -10.48 -7.18
N VAL A 46 13.61 -10.01 -8.21
CA VAL A 46 12.61 -8.94 -8.12
C VAL A 46 11.26 -9.48 -8.53
N ARG A 47 10.25 -9.31 -7.67
CA ARG A 47 8.84 -9.59 -7.97
C ARG A 47 8.08 -8.28 -8.06
N ILE A 48 7.45 -8.03 -9.20
CA ILE A 48 6.48 -6.96 -9.36
C ILE A 48 5.10 -7.57 -9.12
N ILE A 49 4.38 -7.03 -8.16
CA ILE A 49 3.07 -7.55 -7.74
C ILE A 49 2.03 -6.44 -7.83
N ASN A 50 0.80 -6.79 -8.19
CA ASN A 50 -0.35 -5.92 -8.08
C ASN A 50 -1.11 -6.30 -6.81
N MET A 51 -1.02 -5.48 -5.78
CA MET A 51 -1.70 -5.66 -4.50
C MET A 51 -2.39 -4.36 -4.10
N PRO A 52 -3.62 -4.14 -4.54
CA PRO A 52 -4.36 -2.91 -4.24
C PRO A 52 -4.66 -2.76 -2.75
N SER A 53 -4.75 -3.85 -2.01
CA SER A 53 -4.96 -3.82 -0.56
C SER A 53 -3.86 -4.57 0.16
N LYS A 54 -3.39 -4.01 1.28
CA LYS A 54 -2.37 -4.61 2.14
C LYS A 54 -2.73 -4.41 3.61
N VAL A 55 -2.49 -5.44 4.41
CA VAL A 55 -2.64 -5.42 5.87
C VAL A 55 -1.31 -5.76 6.49
N GLY A 56 -0.92 -5.04 7.50
CA GLY A 56 0.34 -5.29 8.18
C GLY A 56 0.40 -4.72 9.59
N TRP A 57 1.35 -5.23 10.37
CA TRP A 57 1.63 -4.78 11.72
C TRP A 57 2.86 -3.89 11.73
N SER A 58 2.77 -2.77 12.46
CA SER A 58 3.93 -2.01 12.90
C SER A 58 3.88 -1.92 14.42
N MET A 59 4.86 -2.56 15.08
CA MET A 59 4.79 -2.83 16.52
C MET A 59 3.48 -3.54 16.90
N ASP A 60 2.62 -2.92 17.73
CA ASP A 60 1.33 -3.47 18.15
C ASP A 60 0.13 -2.82 17.44
N THR A 61 0.38 -2.07 16.39
CA THR A 61 -0.66 -1.38 15.64
C THR A 61 -0.90 -2.07 14.30
N LEU A 62 -2.16 -2.37 14.01
CA LEU A 62 -2.59 -2.92 12.72
C LEU A 62 -2.87 -1.76 11.75
N TYR A 63 -2.37 -1.89 10.53
CA TYR A 63 -2.58 -0.95 9.44
C TYR A 63 -3.25 -1.63 8.26
N LEU A 64 -4.12 -0.87 7.59
CA LEU A 64 -4.71 -1.20 6.30
C LEU A 64 -4.31 -0.12 5.29
N GLU A 65 -3.81 -0.54 4.14
CA GLU A 65 -3.52 0.31 2.99
C GLU A 65 -4.37 -0.16 1.82
N VAL A 66 -5.10 0.75 1.19
CA VAL A 66 -5.94 0.46 0.03
C VAL A 66 -5.64 1.48 -1.07
N HIS A 67 -5.32 0.98 -2.25
CA HIS A 67 -5.14 1.77 -3.46
C HIS A 67 -6.36 1.64 -4.37
N PRO A 68 -6.66 2.65 -5.19
CA PRO A 68 -7.64 2.49 -6.25
C PRO A 68 -7.26 1.33 -7.17
N VAL A 69 -8.25 0.54 -7.55
CA VAL A 69 -8.05 -0.48 -8.59
C VAL A 69 -7.76 0.23 -9.92
N LEU A 70 -6.75 -0.26 -10.64
CA LEU A 70 -6.37 0.31 -11.93
C LEU A 70 -7.45 0.02 -12.98
N ASP A 71 -7.69 0.95 -13.90
CA ASP A 71 -8.75 0.83 -14.90
C ASP A 71 -8.59 -0.39 -15.82
N ASP A 72 -7.33 -0.77 -16.08
CA ASP A 72 -6.96 -1.94 -16.87
C ASP A 72 -7.05 -3.27 -16.10
N ASP A 73 -7.29 -3.24 -14.77
CA ASP A 73 -7.40 -4.44 -13.91
C ASP A 73 -8.80 -4.68 -13.35
N THR A 74 -9.78 -3.89 -13.75
CA THR A 74 -11.16 -3.98 -13.24
C THR A 74 -11.84 -5.31 -13.56
N GLU A 75 -11.38 -6.02 -14.59
CA GLU A 75 -11.91 -7.35 -14.97
C GLU A 75 -11.41 -8.47 -14.05
N ASN A 76 -10.24 -8.29 -13.40
CA ASN A 76 -9.57 -9.32 -12.61
C ASN A 76 -9.68 -9.09 -11.10
N LEU A 77 -10.06 -7.90 -10.68
CA LEU A 77 -10.14 -7.52 -9.27
C LEU A 77 -11.59 -7.15 -8.94
N GLU A 78 -12.28 -8.05 -8.27
CA GLU A 78 -13.61 -7.74 -7.74
C GLU A 78 -13.53 -6.56 -6.76
N LYS A 79 -14.31 -5.52 -7.02
CA LYS A 79 -14.49 -4.37 -6.11
C LYS A 79 -15.38 -4.78 -4.93
N ASN A 80 -14.88 -5.68 -4.09
CA ASN A 80 -15.57 -6.08 -2.87
C ASN A 80 -14.61 -6.14 -1.68
N MET A 81 -15.16 -6.01 -0.51
CA MET A 81 -14.39 -6.05 0.74
C MET A 81 -13.93 -7.46 1.15
N THR A 82 -14.25 -8.51 0.39
CA THR A 82 -13.97 -9.89 0.79
C THR A 82 -12.48 -10.10 1.03
N ALA A 83 -11.63 -9.70 0.08
CA ALA A 83 -10.18 -9.83 0.22
C ALA A 83 -9.62 -9.05 1.42
N VAL A 84 -10.11 -7.83 1.64
CA VAL A 84 -9.72 -7.01 2.81
C VAL A 84 -10.18 -7.66 4.10
N THR A 85 -11.40 -8.18 4.14
CA THR A 85 -11.96 -8.88 5.30
C THR A 85 -11.13 -10.12 5.64
N GLU A 86 -10.80 -10.94 4.65
CA GLU A 86 -9.97 -12.13 4.83
C GLU A 86 -8.58 -11.78 5.35
N MET A 87 -7.93 -10.74 4.81
CA MET A 87 -6.63 -10.26 5.27
C MET A 87 -6.69 -9.77 6.73
N LEU A 88 -7.70 -8.98 7.10
CA LEU A 88 -7.88 -8.47 8.46
C LEU A 88 -8.14 -9.60 9.44
N VAL A 89 -9.03 -10.54 9.10
CA VAL A 89 -9.31 -11.72 9.93
C VAL A 89 -8.04 -12.59 10.09
N ALA A 90 -7.30 -12.81 9.01
CA ALA A 90 -6.05 -13.57 9.08
C ALA A 90 -5.00 -12.88 9.96
N ALA A 91 -4.83 -11.56 9.80
CA ALA A 91 -3.86 -10.76 10.56
C ALA A 91 -4.20 -10.70 12.07
N THR A 92 -5.46 -10.80 12.43
CA THR A 92 -5.90 -10.69 13.83
C THR A 92 -6.10 -12.03 14.52
N ARG A 93 -5.97 -13.15 13.81
CA ARG A 93 -6.26 -14.51 14.33
C ARG A 93 -5.47 -14.86 15.58
N GLU A 94 -4.21 -14.42 15.68
CA GLU A 94 -3.31 -14.73 16.80
C GLU A 94 -3.26 -13.61 17.86
N LYS A 95 -3.82 -12.46 17.56
CA LYS A 95 -3.85 -11.31 18.46
C LYS A 95 -5.30 -10.99 18.82
N GLN A 96 -5.60 -10.94 20.12
CA GLN A 96 -6.94 -10.58 20.62
C GLN A 96 -7.18 -9.07 20.47
N ILE A 97 -7.38 -8.62 19.25
CA ILE A 97 -7.77 -7.23 18.96
C ILE A 97 -9.12 -7.18 18.26
N THR A 98 -9.84 -6.11 18.49
CA THR A 98 -11.09 -5.84 17.78
C THR A 98 -10.77 -5.00 16.55
N VAL A 99 -11.21 -5.47 15.37
CA VAL A 99 -11.13 -4.72 14.12
C VAL A 99 -12.26 -3.71 14.08
N ASP A 100 -11.93 -2.46 13.79
CA ASP A 100 -12.93 -1.45 13.44
C ASP A 100 -13.38 -1.63 11.99
N TRP A 101 -14.48 -2.33 11.81
CA TRP A 101 -15.04 -2.63 10.50
C TRP A 101 -15.63 -1.40 9.81
N ALA A 102 -16.04 -0.36 10.57
CA ALA A 102 -16.51 0.89 10.00
C ALA A 102 -15.33 1.66 9.38
N ALA A 103 -14.22 1.79 10.12
CA ALA A 103 -13.00 2.36 9.60
C ALA A 103 -12.43 1.56 8.42
N ALA A 104 -12.46 0.22 8.47
CA ALA A 104 -12.02 -0.63 7.36
C ALA A 104 -12.80 -0.35 6.07
N ARG A 105 -14.12 -0.19 6.17
CA ARG A 105 -14.96 0.14 5.04
C ARG A 105 -14.65 1.51 4.47
N ASP A 106 -14.52 2.51 5.34
CA ASP A 106 -14.20 3.88 4.93
C ASP A 106 -12.84 3.96 4.21
N ILE A 107 -11.82 3.30 4.76
CA ILE A 107 -10.49 3.19 4.12
C ILE A 107 -10.59 2.52 2.74
N TYR A 108 -11.42 1.47 2.63
CA TYR A 108 -11.62 0.76 1.37
C TYR A 108 -12.33 1.61 0.32
N GLU A 109 -13.37 2.34 0.71
CA GLU A 109 -14.15 3.18 -0.18
C GLU A 109 -13.36 4.40 -0.67
N ASN A 110 -12.56 5.01 0.20
CA ASN A 110 -11.73 6.18 -0.14
C ASN A 110 -10.43 5.83 -0.86
N ALA A 111 -9.85 4.65 -0.61
CA ALA A 111 -8.68 4.09 -1.29
C ALA A 111 -7.54 5.10 -1.50
N VAL A 112 -7.12 5.78 -0.43
CA VAL A 112 -6.13 6.90 -0.49
C VAL A 112 -4.69 6.46 -0.73
N GLY A 113 -4.41 5.16 -0.69
CA GLY A 113 -3.09 4.60 -1.03
C GLY A 113 -2.00 4.81 0.03
N VAL A 114 -2.38 5.11 1.27
CA VAL A 114 -1.46 5.20 2.41
C VAL A 114 -1.91 4.26 3.53
N PRO A 115 -0.96 3.71 4.33
CA PRO A 115 -1.31 2.90 5.48
C PRO A 115 -2.08 3.70 6.53
N LEU A 116 -3.29 3.29 6.82
CA LEU A 116 -4.12 3.87 7.87
C LEU A 116 -4.29 2.88 9.02
N GLN A 117 -4.28 3.41 10.23
CA GLN A 117 -4.33 2.63 11.45
C GLN A 117 -5.73 2.03 11.67
N MET A 118 -5.78 0.71 11.93
CA MET A 118 -7.01 -0.06 12.10
C MET A 118 -7.36 -0.39 13.54
N SER A 119 -6.36 -0.42 14.40
CA SER A 119 -6.56 -0.76 15.81
C SER A 119 -5.79 0.21 16.70
N ILE A 120 -6.52 0.84 17.60
CA ILE A 120 -5.94 1.43 18.81
C ILE A 120 -6.64 0.76 19.99
N PRO A 121 -5.92 0.22 20.96
CA PRO A 121 -6.54 -0.09 22.23
C PRO A 121 -7.10 1.21 22.83
N GLY A 122 -8.40 1.48 22.63
CA GLY A 122 -9.13 2.55 23.32
C GLY A 122 -9.35 3.87 22.61
N LYS A 123 -8.88 4.12 21.37
CA LYS A 123 -9.26 5.33 20.62
C LYS A 123 -9.20 5.11 19.12
N ASN A 124 -10.36 5.11 18.48
CA ASN A 124 -10.51 5.24 17.03
C ASN A 124 -10.56 6.72 16.66
N THR A 125 -9.41 7.32 16.40
CA THR A 125 -9.36 8.60 15.70
C THR A 125 -8.18 8.56 14.76
N LEU A 126 -8.45 8.57 13.48
CA LEU A 126 -7.45 8.81 12.44
C LEU A 126 -6.82 10.18 12.70
N PRO A 127 -5.49 10.31 12.83
CA PRO A 127 -4.88 11.62 12.97
C PRO A 127 -5.14 12.40 11.66
N GLY A 128 -6.01 13.41 11.74
CA GLY A 128 -6.29 14.34 10.65
C GLY A 128 -7.50 14.03 9.77
N PHE A 129 -8.26 12.95 10.03
CA PHE A 129 -9.53 12.71 9.38
C PHE A 129 -10.68 13.14 10.29
N ASP A 130 -11.33 14.24 9.95
CA ASP A 130 -12.59 14.67 10.57
C ASP A 130 -13.75 14.36 9.60
N PRO A 131 -14.56 13.33 9.87
CA PRO A 131 -15.69 12.97 9.01
C PRO A 131 -16.79 14.04 9.01
N GLY A 132 -16.66 15.10 9.80
CA GLY A 132 -17.62 16.22 9.91
C GLY A 132 -17.11 17.55 9.36
N ALA A 133 -15.94 17.61 8.74
CA ALA A 133 -15.48 18.83 8.09
C ALA A 133 -16.28 19.11 6.81
N PRO A 134 -16.84 20.31 6.62
CA PRO A 134 -17.67 20.68 5.46
C PRO A 134 -16.89 20.73 4.15
#